data_b3a8a37bf263e05e18cdb927e452041c
#
_entry.id   b3a8a37bf263e05e18cdb927e452041c
#
_cell.length_a   1.000
_cell.length_b   1.000
_cell.length_c   1.000
_cell.angle_alpha   90.00
_cell.angle_beta   90.00
_cell.angle_gamma   90.00
#
_symmetry.space_group_name_H-M   'P 1'
#
loop_
_entity.id
_entity.type
_entity.pdbx_description
1 polymer ?
#
loop_
_entity_poly.entity_id
_entity_poly.type
_entity_poly.pdbx_seq_one_letter_code
_entity_poly.pdbx_strand_id
1 'polypeptide(L)'
;FNMTEETKVEKIKKDPSNKNPQIGGAYYFIDNVSVQLLDEDERCDCGTDDYQVIGSSLIYSKSDFIKENMSLEDKLKASTVYYGFGRDQVDPTIAKDLDRIARWMTENKDVKVRVLAHSDNEETKIAETRSEYKGVGMRRANAVIKYLIDKGIDESRLIATDKGDRAPAASEGDDEELNQAKNRRVEFQLVK
;
A
#
# COMPACT_ATOMS: atom_id res chain seq x y z
N PHE A 1 -18.88 31.58 -3.26
CA PHE A 1 -17.96 31.68 -4.41
C PHE A 1 -18.83 31.91 -5.62
N ASN A 2 -18.78 33.12 -6.20
CA ASN A 2 -19.43 33.41 -7.47
C ASN A 2 -18.48 32.93 -8.59
N MET A 3 -18.74 31.75 -9.12
CA MET A 3 -18.08 31.31 -10.34
C MET A 3 -18.91 31.75 -11.53
N THR A 4 -18.38 32.64 -12.35
CA THR A 4 -18.99 33.01 -13.65
C THR A 4 -18.66 31.92 -14.67
N GLU A 5 -19.53 31.71 -15.66
CA GLU A 5 -19.46 30.67 -16.71
C GLU A 5 -18.10 30.55 -17.45
N GLU A 6 -17.21 31.48 -17.25
CA GLU A 6 -15.90 31.53 -17.92
C GLU A 6 -14.71 31.21 -17.01
N THR A 7 -14.94 30.64 -15.83
CA THR A 7 -13.83 30.24 -14.99
C THR A 7 -13.19 28.96 -15.54
N LYS A 8 -12.53 29.06 -16.68
CA LYS A 8 -11.49 28.13 -17.05
C LYS A 8 -10.49 28.09 -15.90
N VAL A 9 -10.31 26.93 -15.29
CA VAL A 9 -9.19 26.69 -14.38
C VAL A 9 -7.91 26.69 -15.20
N GLU A 10 -7.55 27.86 -15.72
CA GLU A 10 -6.27 28.11 -16.33
C GLU A 10 -5.28 28.30 -15.18
N LYS A 11 -4.55 27.27 -14.91
CA LYS A 11 -3.31 27.25 -14.12
C LYS A 11 -3.51 27.44 -12.62
N ILE A 12 -3.48 26.33 -11.91
CA ILE A 12 -2.90 26.35 -10.58
C ILE A 12 -1.44 26.78 -10.78
N LYS A 13 -1.19 28.09 -10.69
CA LYS A 13 0.17 28.62 -10.65
C LYS A 13 0.80 28.05 -9.40
N LYS A 14 1.95 27.39 -9.57
CA LYS A 14 2.81 27.03 -8.43
C LYS A 14 2.95 28.26 -7.56
N ASP A 15 2.59 28.12 -6.29
CA ASP A 15 2.83 29.18 -5.32
C ASP A 15 4.34 29.40 -5.23
N PRO A 16 4.89 30.54 -5.66
CA PRO A 16 6.32 30.81 -5.62
C PRO A 16 6.84 30.97 -4.18
N SER A 17 5.97 31.01 -3.18
CA SER A 17 6.34 31.12 -1.78
C SER A 17 6.60 29.76 -1.13
N ASN A 18 6.24 28.65 -1.76
CA ASN A 18 6.51 27.31 -1.24
C ASN A 18 7.98 26.92 -1.48
N LYS A 19 8.82 27.28 -0.52
CA LYS A 19 10.26 27.00 -0.53
C LYS A 19 10.63 25.60 -0.04
N ASN A 20 9.66 24.68 0.12
CA ASN A 20 9.97 23.32 0.60
C ASN A 20 9.79 22.26 -0.51
N PRO A 21 10.87 21.95 -1.25
CA PRO A 21 10.82 20.95 -2.33
C PRO A 21 10.79 19.50 -1.84
N GLN A 22 10.73 19.27 -0.55
CA GLN A 22 10.89 17.94 0.09
C GLN A 22 9.55 17.28 0.46
N ILE A 23 8.43 17.94 0.26
CA ILE A 23 7.13 17.29 0.43
C ILE A 23 6.80 16.63 -0.91
N GLY A 24 7.11 15.36 -1.03
CA GLY A 24 6.60 14.49 -2.08
C GLY A 24 5.10 14.33 -1.92
N GLY A 25 4.34 15.37 -2.25
CA GLY A 25 2.89 15.32 -2.31
C GLY A 25 2.48 14.47 -3.50
N ALA A 26 1.54 13.55 -3.29
CA ALA A 26 0.84 12.92 -4.39
C ALA A 26 0.09 14.03 -5.15
N TYR A 27 0.53 14.31 -6.37
CA TYR A 27 -0.19 15.21 -7.25
C TYR A 27 -1.30 14.42 -7.93
N TYR A 28 -2.54 14.70 -7.59
CA TYR A 28 -3.68 14.24 -8.36
C TYR A 28 -3.92 15.22 -9.51
N PHE A 29 -3.71 14.75 -10.72
CA PHE A 29 -4.20 15.47 -11.90
C PHE A 29 -5.67 15.14 -12.03
N ILE A 30 -6.53 16.11 -11.72
CA ILE A 30 -7.95 16.02 -12.01
C ILE A 30 -8.12 16.64 -13.40
N ASP A 31 -8.37 15.77 -14.38
CA ASP A 31 -8.68 16.19 -15.75
C ASP A 31 -10.19 16.14 -15.95
N ASN A 32 -10.73 17.11 -16.67
CA ASN A 32 -12.17 17.20 -16.98
C ASN A 32 -13.12 17.32 -15.76
N VAL A 33 -12.83 18.24 -14.86
CA VAL A 33 -13.82 18.62 -13.84
C VAL A 33 -14.87 19.51 -14.47
N SER A 34 -16.12 19.05 -14.52
CA SER A 34 -17.28 19.90 -14.83
C SER A 34 -18.00 20.20 -13.52
N VAL A 35 -18.33 21.47 -13.30
CA VAL A 35 -19.17 21.92 -12.20
C VAL A 35 -20.48 22.43 -12.79
N GLN A 36 -21.57 21.79 -12.42
CA GLN A 36 -22.90 22.20 -12.81
C GLN A 36 -23.65 22.69 -11.56
N LEU A 37 -24.26 23.87 -11.65
CA LEU A 37 -25.20 24.30 -10.62
C LEU A 37 -26.48 23.50 -10.81
N LEU A 38 -26.87 22.81 -9.73
CA LEU A 38 -28.15 22.10 -9.66
C LEU A 38 -29.21 23.08 -9.14
N ASP A 39 -30.44 22.94 -9.65
CA ASP A 39 -31.59 23.66 -9.08
C ASP A 39 -31.86 23.16 -7.66
N GLU A 40 -32.54 23.99 -6.85
CA GLU A 40 -32.76 23.71 -5.40
C GLU A 40 -33.42 22.35 -5.14
N ASP A 41 -34.13 21.80 -6.12
CA ASP A 41 -34.79 20.50 -6.04
C ASP A 41 -34.01 19.33 -6.68
N GLU A 42 -32.88 19.60 -7.36
CA GLU A 42 -32.01 18.57 -7.92
C GLU A 42 -31.00 18.06 -6.88
N ARG A 43 -31.14 16.80 -6.52
CA ARG A 43 -30.13 16.16 -5.67
C ARG A 43 -28.99 15.65 -6.53
N CYS A 44 -27.77 15.92 -6.07
CA CYS A 44 -26.59 15.31 -6.65
C CYS A 44 -26.68 13.78 -6.50
N ASP A 45 -26.70 13.08 -7.62
CA ASP A 45 -26.72 11.61 -7.64
C ASP A 45 -25.37 10.97 -7.27
N CYS A 46 -24.38 11.80 -6.92
CA CYS A 46 -23.05 11.38 -6.51
C CYS A 46 -22.96 11.02 -5.02
N GLY A 47 -24.06 10.95 -4.32
CA GLY A 47 -24.11 10.69 -2.89
C GLY A 47 -25.33 9.89 -2.48
N THR A 48 -25.59 8.78 -3.13
CA THR A 48 -26.49 7.81 -2.51
C THR A 48 -25.83 7.26 -1.27
N ASP A 49 -26.61 7.13 -0.20
CA ASP A 49 -26.21 6.72 1.15
C ASP A 49 -25.51 5.34 1.22
N ASP A 50 -25.27 4.71 0.07
CA ASP A 50 -24.63 3.39 -0.04
C ASP A 50 -23.11 3.41 -0.21
N TYR A 51 -22.48 4.59 -0.35
CA TYR A 51 -21.03 4.68 -0.37
C TYR A 51 -20.47 4.65 1.06
N GLN A 52 -20.52 3.48 1.65
CA GLN A 52 -19.76 3.25 2.86
C GLN A 52 -18.27 3.19 2.50
N VAL A 53 -17.50 4.18 2.94
CA VAL A 53 -16.04 4.06 2.97
C VAL A 53 -15.72 2.92 3.92
N ILE A 54 -15.43 1.77 3.35
CA ILE A 54 -15.05 0.60 4.12
C ILE A 54 -13.55 0.64 4.31
N GLY A 55 -13.13 0.87 5.53
CA GLY A 55 -11.74 0.91 5.92
C GLY A 55 -10.99 2.19 5.57
N SER A 56 -9.79 2.31 6.09
CA SER A 56 -8.93 3.47 5.91
C SER A 56 -8.33 3.52 4.50
N SER A 57 -8.37 4.69 3.87
CA SER A 57 -7.68 4.97 2.61
C SER A 57 -6.17 5.17 2.80
N LEU A 58 -5.70 5.30 4.05
CA LEU A 58 -4.29 5.54 4.36
C LEU A 58 -3.43 4.36 3.94
N ILE A 59 -2.40 4.64 3.13
CA ILE A 59 -1.35 3.68 2.79
C ILE A 59 -0.08 4.12 3.51
N TYR A 60 0.43 3.26 4.41
CA TYR A 60 1.70 3.52 5.04
C TYR A 60 2.85 3.24 4.07
N SER A 61 3.86 4.08 4.10
CA SER A 61 5.09 3.87 3.35
C SER A 61 6.28 4.17 4.25
N LYS A 62 7.20 3.23 4.33
CA LYS A 62 8.43 3.39 5.10
C LYS A 62 9.60 3.48 4.13
N SER A 63 10.31 4.59 4.18
CA SER A 63 11.54 4.78 3.43
C SER A 63 12.71 4.34 4.30
N ASP A 64 13.04 3.06 4.28
CA ASP A 64 14.23 2.57 4.95
C ASP A 64 15.46 2.74 4.07
N PHE A 65 16.50 3.37 4.63
CA PHE A 65 17.80 3.48 3.99
C PHE A 65 18.52 2.12 4.04
N ILE A 66 18.40 1.36 2.95
CA ILE A 66 19.12 0.10 2.80
C ILE A 66 20.55 0.40 2.33
N LYS A 67 21.52 0.17 3.21
CA LYS A 67 22.92 0.35 2.91
C LYS A 67 23.50 -0.93 2.30
N GLU A 68 24.49 -0.79 1.41
CA GLU A 68 25.14 -1.94 0.76
C GLU A 68 25.81 -2.89 1.75
N ASN A 69 26.37 -2.36 2.82
CA ASN A 69 27.09 -3.13 3.85
C ASN A 69 26.20 -3.81 4.88
N MET A 70 24.89 -3.69 4.79
CA MET A 70 23.95 -4.42 5.66
C MET A 70 23.96 -5.92 5.33
N SER A 71 23.74 -6.75 6.37
CA SER A 71 23.53 -8.17 6.18
C SER A 71 22.30 -8.43 5.29
N LEU A 72 22.25 -9.60 4.62
CA LEU A 72 21.06 -9.98 3.83
C LEU A 72 19.80 -10.04 4.71
N GLU A 73 19.93 -10.52 5.95
CA GLU A 73 18.83 -10.57 6.92
C GLU A 73 18.27 -9.17 7.22
N ASP A 74 19.16 -8.19 7.46
CA ASP A 74 18.74 -6.81 7.75
C ASP A 74 18.15 -6.13 6.51
N LYS A 75 18.71 -6.39 5.32
CA LYS A 75 18.15 -5.91 4.05
C LYS A 75 16.74 -6.43 3.83
N LEU A 76 16.49 -7.71 4.07
CA LEU A 76 15.17 -8.32 3.96
C LEU A 76 14.18 -7.71 4.96
N LYS A 77 14.57 -7.55 6.23
CA LYS A 77 13.74 -6.90 7.26
C LYS A 77 13.39 -5.45 6.92
N ALA A 78 14.33 -4.72 6.33
CA ALA A 78 14.13 -3.33 5.90
C ALA A 78 13.25 -3.20 4.64
N SER A 79 13.00 -4.30 3.92
CA SER A 79 12.22 -4.30 2.67
C SER A 79 10.74 -4.63 2.88
N THR A 80 10.19 -4.33 4.05
CA THR A 80 8.75 -4.50 4.32
C THR A 80 7.93 -3.67 3.34
N VAL A 81 6.95 -4.30 2.70
CA VAL A 81 6.03 -3.63 1.77
C VAL A 81 4.64 -3.48 2.39
N TYR A 82 3.94 -2.39 2.06
CA TYR A 82 2.68 -2.01 2.68
C TYR A 82 1.57 -1.91 1.64
N TYR A 83 0.34 -2.15 2.08
CA TYR A 83 -0.84 -2.23 1.23
C TYR A 83 -1.95 -1.29 1.70
N GLY A 84 -2.75 -0.82 0.77
CA GLY A 84 -4.04 -0.21 1.09
C GLY A 84 -5.04 -1.25 1.61
N PHE A 85 -6.11 -0.77 2.22
CA PHE A 85 -7.19 -1.61 2.75
C PHE A 85 -7.78 -2.52 1.65
N GLY A 86 -7.85 -3.81 1.94
CA GLY A 86 -8.35 -4.84 1.02
C GLY A 86 -7.50 -5.06 -0.24
N ARG A 87 -6.38 -4.34 -0.42
CA ARG A 87 -5.50 -4.50 -1.58
C ARG A 87 -4.52 -5.64 -1.37
N ASP A 88 -4.29 -6.41 -2.44
CA ASP A 88 -3.40 -7.57 -2.46
C ASP A 88 -2.51 -7.63 -3.72
N GLN A 89 -2.58 -6.61 -4.58
CA GLN A 89 -1.85 -6.57 -5.84
C GLN A 89 -0.49 -5.91 -5.67
N VAL A 90 0.49 -6.36 -6.47
CA VAL A 90 1.81 -5.72 -6.53
C VAL A 90 1.72 -4.52 -7.45
N ASP A 91 1.70 -3.33 -6.87
CA ASP A 91 1.77 -2.06 -7.60
C ASP A 91 3.22 -1.69 -7.96
N PRO A 92 3.44 -0.64 -8.77
CA PRO A 92 4.79 -0.22 -9.17
C PRO A 92 5.72 0.18 -8.01
N THR A 93 5.17 0.61 -6.87
CA THR A 93 5.95 0.98 -5.68
C THR A 93 6.46 -0.28 -5.00
N ILE A 94 5.57 -1.23 -4.73
CA ILE A 94 5.90 -2.55 -4.19
C ILE A 94 6.87 -3.29 -5.11
N ALA A 95 6.64 -3.22 -6.43
CA ALA A 95 7.49 -3.89 -7.43
C ALA A 95 8.97 -3.48 -7.33
N LYS A 96 9.27 -2.21 -7.06
CA LYS A 96 10.66 -1.73 -6.88
C LYS A 96 11.36 -2.40 -5.70
N ASP A 97 10.65 -2.63 -4.61
CA ASP A 97 11.21 -3.29 -3.44
C ASP A 97 11.40 -4.78 -3.69
N LEU A 98 10.44 -5.42 -4.36
CA LEU A 98 10.55 -6.82 -4.76
C LEU A 98 11.66 -7.07 -5.78
N ASP A 99 11.93 -6.13 -6.69
CA ASP A 99 13.06 -6.21 -7.62
C ASP A 99 14.42 -6.24 -6.88
N ARG A 100 14.54 -5.50 -5.78
CA ARG A 100 15.75 -5.56 -4.93
C ARG A 100 15.86 -6.93 -4.26
N ILE A 101 14.77 -7.45 -3.71
CA ILE A 101 14.74 -8.78 -3.07
C ILE A 101 15.10 -9.86 -4.10
N ALA A 102 14.52 -9.82 -5.28
CA ALA A 102 14.82 -10.78 -6.36
C ALA A 102 16.32 -10.78 -6.72
N ARG A 103 16.92 -9.59 -6.81
CA ARG A 103 18.37 -9.44 -7.06
C ARG A 103 19.19 -10.11 -5.96
N TRP A 104 18.91 -9.80 -4.69
CA TRP A 104 19.64 -10.40 -3.57
C TRP A 104 19.48 -11.92 -3.51
N MET A 105 18.30 -12.44 -3.80
CA MET A 105 18.07 -13.88 -3.88
C MET A 105 18.80 -14.53 -5.07
N THR A 106 18.98 -13.81 -6.16
CA THR A 106 19.75 -14.27 -7.31
C THR A 106 21.26 -14.34 -7.00
N GLU A 107 21.76 -13.36 -6.25
CA GLU A 107 23.16 -13.32 -5.77
C GLU A 107 23.44 -14.39 -4.70
N ASN A 108 22.41 -14.78 -3.92
CA ASN A 108 22.52 -15.73 -2.81
C ASN A 108 21.64 -16.96 -3.09
N LYS A 109 22.12 -17.89 -3.93
CA LYS A 109 21.32 -19.01 -4.47
C LYS A 109 20.83 -20.00 -3.42
N ASP A 110 21.54 -20.15 -2.29
CA ASP A 110 21.24 -21.14 -1.26
C ASP A 110 20.23 -20.66 -0.21
N VAL A 111 19.86 -19.38 -0.24
CA VAL A 111 18.95 -18.82 0.75
C VAL A 111 17.50 -19.07 0.41
N LYS A 112 16.71 -19.33 1.44
CA LYS A 112 15.25 -19.39 1.40
C LYS A 112 14.67 -18.18 2.13
N VAL A 113 13.55 -17.67 1.64
CA VAL A 113 12.87 -16.52 2.22
C VAL A 113 11.45 -16.90 2.58
N ARG A 114 11.07 -16.59 3.82
CA ARG A 114 9.68 -16.66 4.27
C ARG A 114 9.02 -15.31 4.04
N VAL A 115 7.91 -15.32 3.36
CA VAL A 115 7.04 -14.18 3.06
C VAL A 115 5.93 -14.17 4.10
N LEU A 116 6.02 -13.24 5.06
CA LEU A 116 5.11 -13.12 6.19
C LEU A 116 4.09 -12.02 5.88
N ALA A 117 2.86 -12.40 5.59
CA ALA A 117 1.81 -11.45 5.30
C ALA A 117 0.92 -11.20 6.51
N HIS A 118 0.43 -9.97 6.60
CA HIS A 118 -0.39 -9.48 7.68
C HIS A 118 -1.62 -8.75 7.14
N SER A 119 -2.68 -8.78 7.91
CA SER A 119 -3.86 -7.93 7.76
C SER A 119 -4.03 -7.06 9.01
N ASP A 120 -4.84 -6.03 8.90
CA ASP A 120 -5.29 -5.30 10.08
C ASP A 120 -6.55 -5.94 10.70
N ASN A 121 -6.97 -5.42 11.84
CA ASN A 121 -8.13 -5.94 12.54
C ASN A 121 -9.46 -5.60 11.85
N GLU A 122 -9.52 -4.52 11.04
CA GLU A 122 -10.71 -4.19 10.27
C GLU A 122 -10.90 -5.14 9.09
N GLU A 123 -9.82 -5.45 8.36
CA GLU A 123 -9.85 -6.46 7.30
C GLU A 123 -10.32 -7.81 7.85
N THR A 124 -9.86 -8.17 9.05
CA THR A 124 -10.26 -9.42 9.73
C THR A 124 -11.74 -9.40 10.10
N LYS A 125 -12.25 -8.31 10.68
CA LYS A 125 -13.67 -8.17 11.04
C LYS A 125 -14.58 -8.19 9.83
N ILE A 126 -14.24 -7.42 8.78
CA ILE A 126 -15.03 -7.36 7.56
C ILE A 126 -15.08 -8.71 6.84
N ALA A 127 -14.00 -9.49 6.91
CA ALA A 127 -13.96 -10.84 6.34
C ALA A 127 -14.99 -11.80 6.91
N GLU A 128 -15.55 -11.53 8.09
CA GLU A 128 -16.64 -12.34 8.67
C GLU A 128 -17.93 -12.20 7.87
N THR A 129 -18.21 -11.02 7.31
CA THR A 129 -19.44 -10.70 6.58
C THR A 129 -19.24 -10.59 5.08
N ARG A 130 -18.01 -10.28 4.63
CA ARG A 130 -17.66 -10.07 3.22
C ARG A 130 -16.55 -11.02 2.79
N SER A 131 -16.92 -11.96 1.94
CA SER A 131 -16.01 -13.05 1.51
C SER A 131 -14.81 -12.56 0.69
N GLU A 132 -14.90 -11.41 0.02
CA GLU A 132 -13.81 -10.80 -0.75
C GLU A 132 -12.61 -10.39 0.10
N TYR A 133 -12.80 -10.18 1.42
CA TYR A 133 -11.72 -9.86 2.34
C TYR A 133 -11.10 -11.08 3.01
N LYS A 134 -11.73 -12.27 2.87
CA LYS A 134 -11.18 -13.50 3.48
C LYS A 134 -9.81 -13.81 2.93
N GLY A 135 -8.84 -14.00 3.84
CA GLY A 135 -7.47 -14.41 3.51
C GLY A 135 -6.69 -13.36 2.69
N VAL A 136 -6.98 -12.06 2.86
CA VAL A 136 -6.27 -10.98 2.18
C VAL A 136 -4.76 -11.05 2.44
N GLY A 137 -4.34 -11.40 3.67
CA GLY A 137 -2.94 -11.62 4.00
C GLY A 137 -2.31 -12.70 3.12
N MET A 138 -2.94 -13.89 3.04
CA MET A 138 -2.42 -14.96 2.18
C MET A 138 -2.39 -14.56 0.70
N ARG A 139 -3.39 -13.81 0.20
CA ARG A 139 -3.36 -13.32 -1.18
C ARG A 139 -2.19 -12.38 -1.44
N ARG A 140 -1.85 -11.49 -0.47
CA ARG A 140 -0.64 -10.64 -0.52
C ARG A 140 0.63 -11.48 -0.62
N ALA A 141 0.78 -12.50 0.26
CA ALA A 141 1.92 -13.39 0.20
C ALA A 141 2.05 -14.08 -1.15
N ASN A 142 0.95 -14.62 -1.67
CA ASN A 142 0.94 -15.31 -2.96
C ASN A 142 1.26 -14.38 -4.14
N ALA A 143 0.74 -13.14 -4.11
CA ALA A 143 1.06 -12.14 -5.15
C ALA A 143 2.54 -11.78 -5.16
N VAL A 144 3.14 -11.59 -3.97
CA VAL A 144 4.58 -11.36 -3.81
C VAL A 144 5.39 -12.54 -4.30
N ILE A 145 5.04 -13.77 -3.90
CA ILE A 145 5.72 -14.99 -4.34
C ILE A 145 5.64 -15.14 -5.84
N LYS A 146 4.44 -14.97 -6.42
CA LYS A 146 4.27 -15.02 -7.88
C LYS A 146 5.18 -14.01 -8.57
N TYR A 147 5.25 -12.78 -8.09
CA TYR A 147 6.13 -11.76 -8.66
C TYR A 147 7.60 -12.19 -8.61
N LEU A 148 8.08 -12.74 -7.49
CA LEU A 148 9.46 -13.21 -7.35
C LEU A 148 9.76 -14.40 -8.26
N ILE A 149 8.81 -15.32 -8.44
CA ILE A 149 8.91 -16.42 -9.41
C ILE A 149 9.01 -15.89 -10.84
N ASP A 150 8.17 -14.92 -11.21
CA ASP A 150 8.19 -14.26 -12.52
C ASP A 150 9.56 -13.54 -12.78
N LYS A 151 10.29 -13.17 -11.70
CA LYS A 151 11.67 -12.65 -11.75
C LYS A 151 12.75 -13.74 -11.72
N GLY A 152 12.37 -15.02 -11.79
CA GLY A 152 13.30 -16.15 -11.90
C GLY A 152 13.75 -16.76 -10.58
N ILE A 153 13.09 -16.44 -9.48
CA ILE A 153 13.36 -17.10 -8.18
C ILE A 153 12.63 -18.45 -8.15
N ASP A 154 13.34 -19.50 -7.78
CA ASP A 154 12.76 -20.85 -7.63
C ASP A 154 11.72 -20.88 -6.52
N GLU A 155 10.53 -21.44 -6.80
CA GLU A 155 9.41 -21.52 -5.85
C GLU A 155 9.79 -22.25 -4.55
N SER A 156 10.64 -23.28 -4.63
CA SER A 156 11.10 -24.06 -3.46
C SER A 156 11.88 -23.22 -2.44
N ARG A 157 12.28 -22.04 -2.81
CA ARG A 157 12.99 -21.07 -1.97
C ARG A 157 12.09 -20.05 -1.28
N LEU A 158 10.79 -20.08 -1.57
CA LEU A 158 9.80 -19.10 -1.11
C LEU A 158 8.75 -19.80 -0.25
N ILE A 159 8.50 -19.29 0.96
CA ILE A 159 7.54 -19.87 1.90
C ILE A 159 6.51 -18.83 2.29
N ALA A 160 5.27 -19.01 1.85
CA ALA A 160 4.16 -18.15 2.27
C ALA A 160 3.75 -18.46 3.72
N THR A 161 3.51 -17.40 4.49
CA THR A 161 2.93 -17.51 5.84
C THR A 161 1.97 -16.36 6.07
N ASP A 162 0.73 -16.67 6.40
CA ASP A 162 -0.27 -15.68 6.80
C ASP A 162 -0.31 -15.55 8.32
N LYS A 163 -0.04 -14.38 8.83
CA LYS A 163 -0.13 -14.01 10.25
C LYS A 163 -1.48 -13.37 10.60
N GLY A 164 -2.23 -12.94 9.60
CA GLY A 164 -3.44 -12.16 9.83
C GLY A 164 -3.15 -10.93 10.70
N ASP A 165 -4.03 -10.62 11.62
CA ASP A 165 -3.90 -9.54 12.61
C ASP A 165 -3.21 -9.94 13.93
N ARG A 166 -2.73 -11.21 14.03
CA ARG A 166 -2.18 -11.79 15.26
C ARG A 166 -0.78 -11.30 15.64
N ALA A 167 -0.13 -10.57 14.75
CA ALA A 167 1.19 -10.00 15.00
C ALA A 167 1.22 -8.54 14.54
N PRO A 168 0.56 -7.64 15.30
CA PRO A 168 0.50 -6.24 14.94
C PRO A 168 1.88 -5.59 14.97
N ALA A 169 2.08 -4.58 14.13
CA ALA A 169 3.25 -3.73 14.18
C ALA A 169 3.22 -2.95 15.50
N ALA A 170 4.31 -3.03 16.26
CA ALA A 170 4.42 -2.25 17.49
C ALA A 170 4.56 -0.77 17.15
N SER A 171 3.64 0.05 17.67
CA SER A 171 3.65 1.50 17.48
C SER A 171 3.11 2.15 18.76
N GLU A 172 4.00 2.75 19.54
CA GLU A 172 3.58 3.60 20.65
C GLU A 172 3.29 5.00 20.09
N GLY A 173 2.10 5.53 20.40
CA GLY A 173 1.72 6.90 20.07
C GLY A 173 1.10 7.13 18.69
N ASP A 174 0.93 6.09 17.88
CA ASP A 174 0.20 6.21 16.62
C ASP A 174 -1.32 6.22 16.87
N ASP A 175 -2.06 6.93 16.01
CA ASP A 175 -3.51 6.80 15.96
C ASP A 175 -3.93 5.43 15.39
N GLU A 176 -5.20 5.09 15.53
CA GLU A 176 -5.73 3.79 15.11
C GLU A 176 -5.59 3.58 13.60
N GLU A 177 -5.84 4.61 12.80
CA GLU A 177 -5.76 4.54 11.34
C GLU A 177 -4.32 4.26 10.86
N LEU A 178 -3.35 4.92 11.46
CA LEU A 178 -1.93 4.70 11.16
C LEU A 178 -1.47 3.30 11.59
N ASN A 179 -1.94 2.82 12.75
CA ASN A 179 -1.68 1.46 13.21
C ASN A 179 -2.23 0.42 12.25
N GLN A 180 -3.47 0.59 11.78
CA GLN A 180 -4.08 -0.28 10.77
C GLN A 180 -3.26 -0.27 9.47
N ALA A 181 -2.89 0.91 8.97
CA ALA A 181 -2.08 1.03 7.77
C ALA A 181 -0.71 0.31 7.88
N LYS A 182 -0.07 0.37 9.06
CA LYS A 182 1.18 -0.36 9.33
C LYS A 182 0.98 -1.87 9.43
N ASN A 183 -0.21 -2.33 9.78
CA ASN A 183 -0.52 -3.75 9.88
C ASN A 183 -0.77 -4.40 8.52
N ARG A 184 -1.24 -3.67 7.52
CA ARG A 184 -1.44 -4.14 6.14
C ARG A 184 -0.10 -4.26 5.41
N ARG A 185 0.71 -5.27 5.77
CA ARG A 185 2.09 -5.39 5.30
C ARG A 185 2.50 -6.82 4.94
N VAL A 186 3.59 -6.91 4.20
CA VAL A 186 4.33 -8.16 3.98
C VAL A 186 5.79 -7.94 4.37
N GLU A 187 6.28 -8.81 5.24
CA GLU A 187 7.65 -8.86 5.73
C GLU A 187 8.41 -10.03 5.10
N PHE A 188 9.73 -9.92 5.07
CA PHE A 188 10.62 -10.94 4.53
C PHE A 188 11.59 -11.42 5.60
N GLN A 189 11.65 -12.72 5.79
CA GLN A 189 12.51 -13.35 6.78
C GLN A 189 13.41 -14.38 6.12
N LEU A 190 14.71 -14.32 6.42
CA LEU A 190 15.66 -15.35 6.03
C LEU A 190 15.34 -16.65 6.77
N VAL A 191 15.25 -17.75 6.02
CA VAL A 191 15.10 -19.09 6.61
C VAL A 191 16.49 -19.69 6.76
N LYS A 192 16.85 -20.00 7.99
CA LYS A 192 18.11 -20.68 8.36
C LYS A 192 17.95 -22.17 8.29
#